data_9b1e9a27d4dea24aeceb2c3b841d11f8
#
_entry.id   9b1e9a27d4dea24aeceb2c3b841d11f8
#
_cell.length_a   1.000
_cell.length_b   1.000
_cell.length_c   1.000
_cell.angle_alpha   90.00
_cell.angle_beta   90.00
_cell.angle_gamma   90.00
#
_symmetry.space_group_name_H-M   'P 1'
#
loop_
_entity.id
_entity.type
_entity.pdbx_description
1 polymer ?
#
loop_
_entity_poly.entity_id
_entity_poly.type
_entity_poly.pdbx_seq_one_letter_code
_entity_poly.pdbx_strand_id
1 'polypeptide(L)'
;EYKKEKEELEDNYNKLLLLKDVTSPNKGIPLVFIDIYMKRARTLANKLLQEILTDEYELLPFIINDKEFNIPCKKLNGVVNTDVKTMSMGEKAIISLILSVSLFAQGTTDYNIITIDEMDGPLDYNNKRKFLGVLENIMSIFDMEQVFVISHNNAFESYETNFILLNGAPKVKSSENVLYDNNNN
;
A
#
# COMPACT_ATOMS: atom_id res chain seq x y z
N GLU A 1 6.30 38.86 -46.09
CA GLU A 1 5.20 38.75 -45.11
C GLU A 1 4.88 37.30 -44.86
N TYR A 2 4.43 36.48 -45.80
CA TYR A 2 4.08 35.09 -45.64
C TYR A 2 5.22 34.18 -45.10
N LYS A 3 6.48 34.46 -45.45
CA LYS A 3 7.62 33.66 -44.98
C LYS A 3 7.84 33.84 -43.47
N LYS A 4 7.69 35.02 -42.95
CA LYS A 4 7.82 35.32 -41.52
C LYS A 4 6.67 34.74 -40.73
N GLU A 5 5.45 34.84 -41.23
CA GLU A 5 4.26 34.25 -40.63
C GLU A 5 4.37 32.70 -40.58
N LYS A 6 4.89 32.06 -41.61
CA LYS A 6 5.16 30.62 -41.63
C LYS A 6 6.17 30.23 -40.55
N GLU A 7 7.28 30.95 -40.42
CA GLU A 7 8.30 30.68 -39.41
C GLU A 7 7.73 30.81 -37.96
N GLU A 8 6.90 31.84 -37.71
CA GLU A 8 6.22 32.03 -36.42
C GLU A 8 5.23 30.87 -36.11
N LEU A 9 4.49 30.41 -37.11
CA LEU A 9 3.57 29.28 -36.95
C LEU A 9 4.30 27.98 -36.71
N GLU A 10 5.41 27.72 -37.40
CA GLU A 10 6.24 26.54 -37.19
C GLU A 10 6.87 26.55 -35.78
N ASP A 11 7.35 27.67 -35.28
CA ASP A 11 7.88 27.80 -33.93
C ASP A 11 6.80 27.57 -32.87
N ASN A 12 5.61 28.16 -33.05
CA ASN A 12 4.49 27.95 -32.15
C ASN A 12 4.01 26.49 -32.16
N TYR A 13 3.97 25.84 -33.32
CA TYR A 13 3.63 24.44 -33.45
C TYR A 13 4.63 23.54 -32.68
N ASN A 14 5.93 23.79 -32.84
CA ASN A 14 6.98 23.05 -32.16
C ASN A 14 6.91 23.22 -30.63
N LYS A 15 6.60 24.44 -30.16
CA LYS A 15 6.37 24.71 -28.72
C LYS A 15 5.17 23.94 -28.19
N LEU A 16 4.07 23.90 -28.93
CA LEU A 16 2.88 23.15 -28.55
C LEU A 16 3.12 21.64 -28.53
N LEU A 17 3.90 21.10 -29.48
CA LEU A 17 4.31 19.69 -29.47
C LEU A 17 5.14 19.38 -28.23
N LEU A 18 6.11 20.22 -27.90
CA LEU A 18 6.92 20.06 -26.69
C LEU A 18 6.04 20.09 -25.43
N LEU A 19 5.13 21.05 -25.31
CA LEU A 19 4.19 21.13 -24.19
C LEU A 19 3.32 19.87 -24.09
N LYS A 20 2.81 19.37 -25.22
CA LYS A 20 2.03 18.13 -25.26
C LYS A 20 2.83 16.93 -24.74
N ASP A 21 4.11 16.79 -25.13
CA ASP A 21 4.95 15.69 -24.70
C ASP A 21 5.32 15.81 -23.21
N VAL A 22 5.65 17.02 -22.75
CA VAL A 22 6.00 17.31 -21.35
C VAL A 22 4.82 17.10 -20.39
N THR A 23 3.61 17.44 -20.83
CA THR A 23 2.39 17.28 -20.01
C THR A 23 1.73 15.92 -20.18
N SER A 24 2.23 15.09 -21.09
CA SER A 24 1.68 13.75 -21.33
C SER A 24 1.75 12.89 -20.05
N PRO A 25 0.63 12.27 -19.61
CA PRO A 25 0.63 11.42 -18.43
C PRO A 25 1.52 10.18 -18.59
N ASN A 26 1.78 9.75 -19.82
CA ASN A 26 2.49 8.51 -20.11
C ASN A 26 3.97 8.69 -20.45
N LYS A 27 4.43 9.93 -20.66
CA LYS A 27 5.81 10.20 -21.13
C LYS A 27 6.45 11.39 -20.41
N GLY A 28 5.62 12.30 -19.92
CA GLY A 28 6.07 13.61 -19.45
C GLY A 28 6.37 13.67 -17.95
N ILE A 29 6.34 14.87 -17.43
CA ILE A 29 6.56 15.18 -16.02
C ILE A 29 5.72 14.32 -15.07
N PRO A 30 4.40 14.05 -15.33
CA PRO A 30 3.62 13.20 -14.43
C PRO A 30 4.23 11.82 -14.22
N LEU A 31 4.75 11.18 -15.27
CA LEU A 31 5.38 9.86 -15.14
C LEU A 31 6.68 9.93 -14.31
N VAL A 32 7.47 11.00 -14.48
CA VAL A 32 8.67 11.23 -13.68
C VAL A 32 8.33 11.39 -12.20
N PHE A 33 7.26 12.13 -11.88
CA PHE A 33 6.78 12.26 -10.51
C PHE A 33 6.34 10.92 -9.92
N ILE A 34 5.57 10.14 -10.67
CA ILE A 34 5.15 8.79 -10.25
C ILE A 34 6.38 7.93 -9.98
N ASP A 35 7.36 7.90 -10.87
CA ASP A 35 8.58 7.10 -10.71
C ASP A 35 9.35 7.48 -9.43
N ILE A 36 9.54 8.77 -9.18
CA ILE A 36 10.21 9.26 -7.98
C ILE A 36 9.44 8.84 -6.72
N TYR A 37 8.12 9.01 -6.72
CA TYR A 37 7.26 8.68 -5.59
C TYR A 37 7.27 7.18 -5.29
N MET A 38 7.11 6.37 -6.33
CA MET A 38 7.14 4.91 -6.23
C MET A 38 8.51 4.37 -5.82
N LYS A 39 9.59 5.00 -6.25
CA LYS A 39 10.94 4.64 -5.83
C LYS A 39 11.17 4.87 -4.33
N ARG A 40 10.68 5.99 -3.79
CA ARG A 40 10.73 6.27 -2.35
C ARG A 40 9.88 5.28 -1.56
N ALA A 41 8.65 5.02 -2.02
CA ALA A 41 7.74 4.05 -1.40
C ALA A 41 8.37 2.65 -1.37
N ARG A 42 8.98 2.21 -2.48
CA ARG A 42 9.70 0.94 -2.53
C ARG A 42 10.84 0.86 -1.53
N THR A 43 11.64 1.94 -1.41
CA THR A 43 12.76 1.97 -0.45
C THR A 43 12.26 1.80 0.98
N LEU A 44 11.19 2.49 1.35
CA LEU A 44 10.57 2.37 2.66
C LEU A 44 9.93 0.99 2.85
N ALA A 45 9.21 0.50 1.84
CA ALA A 45 8.60 -0.83 1.87
C ALA A 45 9.64 -1.93 2.08
N ASN A 46 10.78 -1.88 1.39
CA ASN A 46 11.86 -2.84 1.58
C ASN A 46 12.47 -2.77 2.98
N LYS A 47 12.61 -1.56 3.54
CA LYS A 47 13.03 -1.41 4.93
C LYS A 47 12.06 -2.08 5.91
N LEU A 48 10.75 -1.85 5.73
CA LEU A 48 9.71 -2.48 6.54
C LEU A 48 9.67 -4.02 6.35
N LEU A 49 9.79 -4.49 5.10
CA LEU A 49 9.86 -5.92 4.80
C LEU A 49 11.04 -6.59 5.52
N GLN A 50 12.20 -5.94 5.53
CA GLN A 50 13.40 -6.43 6.21
C GLN A 50 13.22 -6.46 7.74
N GLU A 51 12.70 -5.40 8.33
CA GLU A 51 12.52 -5.28 9.77
C GLU A 51 11.44 -6.22 10.31
N ILE A 52 10.34 -6.42 9.56
CA ILE A 52 9.16 -7.16 10.02
C ILE A 52 9.20 -8.64 9.61
N LEU A 53 9.63 -8.93 8.38
CA LEU A 53 9.58 -10.27 7.78
C LEU A 53 10.97 -10.90 7.59
N THR A 54 12.00 -10.33 8.21
CA THR A 54 13.36 -10.89 8.19
C THR A 54 13.82 -11.30 6.78
N ASP A 55 13.78 -10.37 5.84
CA ASP A 55 14.23 -10.54 4.45
C ASP A 55 13.48 -11.58 3.61
N GLU A 56 12.26 -11.99 4.02
CA GLU A 56 11.49 -12.97 3.23
C GLU A 56 11.17 -12.46 1.81
N TYR A 57 11.06 -11.14 1.64
CA TYR A 57 10.68 -10.48 0.39
C TYR A 57 11.50 -9.22 0.14
N GLU A 58 11.81 -8.98 -1.12
CA GLU A 58 12.44 -7.75 -1.61
C GLU A 58 11.68 -7.25 -2.84
N LEU A 59 11.16 -6.02 -2.78
CA LEU A 59 10.56 -5.36 -3.94
C LEU A 59 11.66 -4.83 -4.85
N LEU A 60 11.70 -5.34 -6.07
CA LEU A 60 12.62 -4.89 -7.12
C LEU A 60 12.11 -3.59 -7.75
N PRO A 61 12.93 -2.91 -8.59
CA PRO A 61 12.48 -1.72 -9.32
C PRO A 61 11.15 -1.96 -10.04
N PHE A 62 10.20 -1.06 -9.83
CA PHE A 62 8.90 -1.15 -10.48
C PHE A 62 9.02 -0.89 -11.98
N ILE A 63 8.22 -1.59 -12.77
CA ILE A 63 8.13 -1.40 -14.21
C ILE A 63 6.92 -0.50 -14.45
N ILE A 64 7.18 0.75 -14.83
CA ILE A 64 6.15 1.76 -15.06
C ILE A 64 6.36 2.33 -16.45
N ASN A 65 5.40 2.09 -17.33
CA ASN A 65 5.37 2.64 -18.68
C ASN A 65 3.91 2.86 -19.13
N ASP A 66 3.71 3.28 -20.36
CA ASP A 66 2.40 3.58 -20.94
C ASP A 66 1.48 2.36 -21.08
N LYS A 67 1.98 1.15 -20.96
CA LYS A 67 1.25 -0.10 -21.18
C LYS A 67 1.07 -0.94 -19.94
N GLU A 68 2.01 -0.86 -18.98
CA GLU A 68 2.02 -1.74 -17.83
C GLU A 68 2.57 -1.06 -16.57
N PHE A 69 2.05 -1.54 -15.46
CA PHE A 69 2.58 -1.27 -14.13
C PHE A 69 2.74 -2.61 -13.41
N ASN A 70 4.00 -3.01 -13.22
CA ASN A 70 4.35 -4.26 -12.54
C ASN A 70 5.20 -3.98 -11.32
N ILE A 71 4.99 -4.77 -10.28
CA ILE A 71 5.71 -4.74 -9.01
C ILE A 71 6.49 -6.05 -8.87
N PRO A 72 7.72 -6.14 -9.40
CA PRO A 72 8.51 -7.35 -9.26
C PRO A 72 8.95 -7.56 -7.81
N CYS A 73 8.91 -8.82 -7.37
CA CYS A 73 9.27 -9.20 -6.02
C CYS A 73 10.17 -10.43 -6.00
N LYS A 74 11.28 -10.35 -5.28
CA LYS A 74 12.20 -11.45 -5.03
C LYS A 74 11.92 -12.05 -3.66
N LYS A 75 11.88 -13.39 -3.58
CA LYS A 75 11.77 -14.14 -2.32
C LYS A 75 13.15 -14.52 -1.79
N LEU A 76 13.24 -14.80 -0.50
CA LEU A 76 14.47 -15.27 0.18
C LEU A 76 15.12 -16.47 -0.52
N ASN A 77 14.32 -17.40 -1.05
CA ASN A 77 14.81 -18.54 -1.81
C ASN A 77 15.37 -18.21 -3.21
N GLY A 78 15.47 -16.94 -3.56
CA GLY A 78 15.97 -16.46 -4.85
C GLY A 78 14.94 -16.44 -5.98
N VAL A 79 13.73 -16.95 -5.76
CA VAL A 79 12.65 -16.90 -6.77
C VAL A 79 12.23 -15.45 -6.99
N VAL A 80 12.22 -15.04 -8.27
CA VAL A 80 11.76 -13.72 -8.68
C VAL A 80 10.40 -13.84 -9.35
N ASN A 81 9.40 -13.17 -8.77
CA ASN A 81 8.11 -12.99 -9.40
C ASN A 81 8.15 -11.68 -10.20
N THR A 82 7.74 -11.71 -11.44
CA THR A 82 7.73 -10.53 -12.33
C THR A 82 6.69 -9.49 -11.92
N ASP A 83 5.67 -9.90 -11.19
CA ASP A 83 4.66 -9.04 -10.59
C ASP A 83 4.12 -9.69 -9.31
N VAL A 84 3.91 -8.91 -8.27
CA VAL A 84 3.24 -9.32 -7.02
C VAL A 84 1.88 -9.97 -7.30
N LYS A 85 1.20 -9.60 -8.38
CA LYS A 85 -0.08 -10.22 -8.81
C LYS A 85 0.02 -11.73 -9.04
N THR A 86 1.21 -12.26 -9.32
CA THR A 86 1.43 -13.70 -9.56
C THR A 86 1.72 -14.49 -8.28
N MET A 87 1.86 -13.82 -7.15
CA MET A 87 2.13 -14.43 -5.85
C MET A 87 0.84 -15.01 -5.22
N SER A 88 0.99 -15.79 -4.14
CA SER A 88 -0.16 -16.28 -3.39
C SER A 88 -0.99 -15.13 -2.82
N MET A 89 -2.26 -15.39 -2.52
CA MET A 89 -3.18 -14.35 -2.02
C MET A 89 -2.69 -13.77 -0.68
N GLY A 90 -2.18 -14.62 0.21
CA GLY A 90 -1.64 -14.18 1.50
C GLY A 90 -0.39 -13.30 1.36
N GLU A 91 0.55 -13.69 0.51
CA GLU A 91 1.75 -12.90 0.21
C GLU A 91 1.37 -11.54 -0.39
N LYS A 92 0.41 -11.51 -1.32
CA LYS A 92 -0.11 -10.26 -1.89
C LYS A 92 -0.67 -9.33 -0.83
N ALA A 93 -1.48 -9.85 0.10
CA ALA A 93 -2.10 -9.04 1.15
C ALA A 93 -1.04 -8.36 2.02
N ILE A 94 -0.02 -9.08 2.46
CA ILE A 94 1.08 -8.55 3.28
C ILE A 94 1.87 -7.50 2.52
N ILE A 95 2.30 -7.79 1.29
CA ILE A 95 3.08 -6.85 0.48
C ILE A 95 2.26 -5.61 0.13
N SER A 96 0.96 -5.78 -0.18
CA SER A 96 0.06 -4.67 -0.47
C SER A 96 -0.12 -3.75 0.74
N LEU A 97 -0.26 -4.31 1.94
CA LEU A 97 -0.35 -3.53 3.17
C LEU A 97 0.92 -2.69 3.39
N ILE A 98 2.10 -3.33 3.34
CA ILE A 98 3.38 -2.64 3.55
C ILE A 98 3.61 -1.57 2.49
N LEU A 99 3.30 -1.84 1.23
CA LEU A 99 3.45 -0.86 0.16
C LEU A 99 2.47 0.30 0.31
N SER A 100 1.21 0.02 0.70
CA SER A 100 0.20 1.06 0.96
C SER A 100 0.65 2.00 2.07
N VAL A 101 1.09 1.46 3.20
CA VAL A 101 1.62 2.27 4.33
C VAL A 101 2.84 3.07 3.89
N SER A 102 3.73 2.47 3.09
CA SER A 102 4.92 3.16 2.55
C SER A 102 4.57 4.30 1.60
N LEU A 103 3.45 4.21 0.88
CA LEU A 103 2.92 5.30 0.06
C LEU A 103 2.30 6.40 0.93
N PHE A 104 1.48 6.04 1.91
CA PHE A 104 0.89 7.01 2.84
C PHE A 104 1.93 7.81 3.62
N ALA A 105 2.99 7.15 4.06
CA ALA A 105 4.10 7.79 4.78
C ALA A 105 4.88 8.84 3.98
N GLN A 106 4.62 8.96 2.67
CA GLN A 106 5.21 10.01 1.83
C GLN A 106 4.32 11.24 1.70
N GLY A 107 3.10 11.17 2.22
CA GLY A 107 2.19 12.30 2.28
C GLY A 107 2.70 13.38 3.24
N THR A 108 2.12 14.55 3.11
CA THR A 108 2.38 15.69 4.03
C THR A 108 1.45 15.69 5.24
N THR A 109 0.52 14.73 5.29
CA THR A 109 -0.47 14.62 6.36
C THR A 109 -0.08 13.47 7.27
N ASP A 110 0.06 13.76 8.56
CA ASP A 110 0.29 12.74 9.57
C ASP A 110 -1.05 12.07 9.90
N TYR A 111 -1.17 10.81 9.54
CA TYR A 111 -2.30 9.96 9.90
C TYR A 111 -1.91 9.12 11.10
N ASN A 112 -2.69 9.20 12.18
CA ASN A 112 -2.50 8.41 13.39
C ASN A 112 -3.50 7.26 13.54
N ILE A 113 -4.41 7.10 12.57
CA ILE A 113 -5.43 6.04 12.54
C ILE A 113 -5.43 5.36 11.17
N ILE A 114 -5.43 4.03 11.17
CA ILE A 114 -5.62 3.21 9.96
C ILE A 114 -6.86 2.33 10.13
N THR A 115 -7.66 2.24 9.09
CA THR A 115 -8.74 1.26 8.98
C THR A 115 -8.41 0.28 7.86
N ILE A 116 -8.45 -1.02 8.17
CA ILE A 116 -8.17 -2.12 7.26
C ILE A 116 -9.41 -2.98 7.15
N ASP A 117 -9.92 -3.14 5.92
CA ASP A 117 -11.16 -3.86 5.65
C ASP A 117 -10.87 -5.16 4.90
N GLU A 118 -11.21 -6.29 5.52
CA GLU A 118 -11.16 -7.66 4.98
C GLU A 118 -9.84 -8.11 4.32
N MET A 119 -8.72 -7.46 4.61
CA MET A 119 -7.42 -7.82 4.01
C MET A 119 -6.88 -9.18 4.48
N ASP A 120 -7.40 -9.70 5.58
CA ASP A 120 -6.99 -10.98 6.17
C ASP A 120 -7.77 -12.18 5.60
N GLY A 121 -8.82 -11.96 4.82
CA GLY A 121 -9.65 -13.02 4.25
C GLY A 121 -8.86 -14.13 3.54
N PRO A 122 -7.89 -13.82 2.68
CA PRO A 122 -7.10 -14.80 1.95
C PRO A 122 -5.92 -15.39 2.75
N LEU A 123 -5.72 -14.97 4.01
CA LEU A 123 -4.57 -15.39 4.82
C LEU A 123 -4.83 -16.75 5.49
N ASP A 124 -3.87 -17.65 5.37
CA ASP A 124 -3.79 -18.85 6.25
C ASP A 124 -3.36 -18.46 7.67
N TYR A 125 -3.38 -19.41 8.58
CA TYR A 125 -3.08 -19.17 10.00
C TYR A 125 -1.69 -18.53 10.21
N ASN A 126 -0.66 -19.00 9.50
CA ASN A 126 0.70 -18.48 9.65
C ASN A 126 0.81 -17.06 9.10
N ASN A 127 0.22 -16.81 7.95
CA ASN A 127 0.20 -15.47 7.35
C ASN A 127 -0.64 -14.48 8.16
N LYS A 128 -1.70 -14.91 8.86
CA LYS A 128 -2.44 -14.08 9.81
C LYS A 128 -1.57 -13.59 10.97
N ARG A 129 -0.75 -14.49 11.54
CA ARG A 129 0.20 -14.09 12.59
C ARG A 129 1.21 -13.06 12.08
N LYS A 130 1.76 -13.28 10.88
CA LYS A 130 2.66 -12.31 10.23
C LYS A 130 1.97 -10.97 9.98
N PHE A 131 0.73 -11.00 9.49
CA PHE A 131 -0.07 -9.80 9.25
C PHE A 131 -0.27 -8.97 10.52
N LEU A 132 -0.58 -9.60 11.64
CA LEU A 132 -0.69 -8.90 12.92
C LEU A 132 0.65 -8.31 13.38
N GLY A 133 1.72 -9.07 13.28
CA GLY A 133 3.07 -8.56 13.56
C GLY A 133 3.45 -7.37 12.67
N VAL A 134 3.02 -7.39 11.40
CA VAL A 134 3.17 -6.23 10.49
C VAL A 134 2.40 -5.02 11.02
N LEU A 135 1.16 -5.19 11.46
CA LEU A 135 0.35 -4.09 12.00
C LEU A 135 0.95 -3.50 13.27
N GLU A 136 1.38 -4.33 14.21
CA GLU A 136 2.02 -3.88 15.46
C GLU A 136 3.30 -3.07 15.17
N ASN A 137 4.13 -3.56 14.25
CA ASN A 137 5.34 -2.84 13.84
C ASN A 137 5.02 -1.53 13.11
N ILE A 138 4.01 -1.51 12.24
CA ILE A 138 3.56 -0.29 11.57
C ILE A 138 3.08 0.73 12.61
N MET A 139 2.28 0.33 13.59
CA MET A 139 1.85 1.23 14.68
C MET A 139 3.05 1.84 15.39
N SER A 140 4.05 1.04 15.74
CA SER A 140 5.24 1.50 16.44
C SER A 140 6.13 2.42 15.58
N ILE A 141 6.35 2.07 14.31
CA ILE A 141 7.25 2.81 13.41
C ILE A 141 6.66 4.18 13.02
N PHE A 142 5.34 4.25 12.83
CA PHE A 142 4.66 5.46 12.40
C PHE A 142 3.95 6.22 13.52
N ASP A 143 4.17 5.82 14.78
CA ASP A 143 3.54 6.44 15.96
C ASP A 143 2.02 6.55 15.83
N MET A 144 1.40 5.45 15.37
CA MET A 144 -0.05 5.40 15.16
C MET A 144 -0.77 5.10 16.47
N GLU A 145 -1.81 5.86 16.74
CA GLU A 145 -2.62 5.69 17.95
C GLU A 145 -3.56 4.48 17.86
N GLN A 146 -4.12 4.22 16.68
CA GLN A 146 -5.14 3.19 16.50
C GLN A 146 -5.07 2.52 15.12
N VAL A 147 -5.31 1.21 15.13
CA VAL A 147 -5.58 0.43 13.90
C VAL A 147 -6.91 -0.31 14.08
N PHE A 148 -7.85 -0.07 13.18
CA PHE A 148 -9.10 -0.80 13.09
C PHE A 148 -8.99 -1.87 12.01
N VAL A 149 -9.26 -3.12 12.38
CA VAL A 149 -9.29 -4.25 11.43
C VAL A 149 -10.71 -4.80 11.39
N ILE A 150 -11.34 -4.72 10.22
CA ILE A 150 -12.61 -5.36 9.94
C ILE A 150 -12.30 -6.72 9.34
N SER A 151 -12.77 -7.79 9.98
CA SER A 151 -12.50 -9.16 9.58
C SER A 151 -13.71 -10.07 9.81
N HIS A 152 -13.96 -11.00 8.91
CA HIS A 152 -14.92 -12.08 9.08
C HIS A 152 -14.30 -13.32 9.77
N ASN A 153 -13.05 -13.28 10.15
CA ASN A 153 -12.31 -14.40 10.71
C ASN A 153 -12.12 -14.28 12.23
N ASN A 154 -12.41 -15.36 12.94
CA ASN A 154 -12.20 -15.45 14.40
C ASN A 154 -10.70 -15.62 14.80
N ALA A 155 -9.78 -15.61 13.84
CA ALA A 155 -8.36 -15.86 14.12
C ALA A 155 -7.68 -14.77 14.96
N PHE A 156 -8.29 -13.61 15.09
CA PHE A 156 -7.80 -12.51 15.92
C PHE A 156 -8.20 -12.64 17.40
N GLU A 157 -9.12 -13.57 17.76
CA GLU A 157 -9.60 -13.73 19.13
C GLU A 157 -8.51 -14.17 20.14
N SER A 158 -7.37 -14.66 19.68
CA SER A 158 -6.25 -15.13 20.52
C SER A 158 -5.22 -14.05 20.85
N TYR A 159 -5.40 -12.83 20.34
CA TYR A 159 -4.48 -11.72 20.59
C TYR A 159 -5.05 -10.78 21.65
N GLU A 160 -4.16 -10.11 22.39
CA GLU A 160 -4.51 -9.03 23.35
C GLU A 160 -5.02 -7.78 22.63
N THR A 161 -6.09 -7.92 21.86
CA THR A 161 -6.72 -6.86 21.10
C THR A 161 -8.14 -6.65 21.60
N ASN A 162 -8.67 -5.45 21.44
CA ASN A 162 -10.07 -5.15 21.73
C ASN A 162 -10.93 -5.59 20.54
N PHE A 163 -11.91 -6.46 20.77
CA PHE A 163 -12.81 -6.95 19.73
C PHE A 163 -14.21 -6.36 19.84
N ILE A 164 -14.77 -5.97 18.70
CA ILE A 164 -16.18 -5.62 18.55
C ILE A 164 -16.80 -6.65 17.61
N LEU A 165 -17.71 -7.50 18.14
CA LEU A 165 -18.42 -8.49 17.33
C LEU A 165 -19.74 -7.88 16.81
N LEU A 166 -19.85 -7.76 15.49
CA LEU A 166 -21.03 -7.21 14.81
C LEU A 166 -21.98 -8.34 14.33
N ASN A 167 -22.45 -9.19 15.22
CA ASN A 167 -23.38 -10.29 14.87
C ASN A 167 -24.62 -10.27 15.73
N GLY A 168 -25.55 -9.37 15.47
CA GLY A 168 -26.91 -9.40 16.03
C GLY A 168 -27.04 -9.36 17.57
N ALA A 169 -25.99 -9.70 18.29
CA ALA A 169 -25.83 -9.49 19.72
C ALA A 169 -24.39 -9.06 19.98
N PRO A 170 -24.11 -7.84 20.41
CA PRO A 170 -22.76 -7.36 20.67
C PRO A 170 -22.14 -8.17 21.82
N LYS A 171 -21.10 -8.94 21.51
CA LYS A 171 -20.20 -9.50 22.50
C LYS A 171 -18.89 -8.77 22.40
N VAL A 172 -18.67 -7.85 23.27
CA VAL A 172 -17.36 -7.20 23.46
C VAL A 172 -16.57 -8.06 24.45
N LYS A 173 -15.47 -8.62 24.01
CA LYS A 173 -14.48 -9.24 24.91
C LYS A 173 -13.24 -8.38 24.88
N SER A 174 -12.93 -7.68 25.94
CA SER A 174 -11.60 -7.20 26.26
C SER A 174 -11.03 -8.02 27.37
N SER A 175 -9.73 -8.17 27.44
CA SER A 175 -9.08 -8.85 28.59
C SER A 175 -9.34 -8.14 29.94
N GLU A 176 -9.80 -6.88 29.93
CA GLU A 176 -10.08 -6.11 31.15
C GLU A 176 -11.31 -5.19 31.12
N ASN A 177 -11.95 -4.90 29.97
CA ASN A 177 -13.13 -4.03 29.95
C ASN A 177 -14.20 -4.51 28.95
N VAL A 178 -15.36 -4.85 29.46
CA VAL A 178 -16.56 -5.16 28.68
C VAL A 178 -17.40 -3.91 28.53
N LEU A 179 -17.43 -3.32 27.34
CA LEU A 179 -18.37 -2.26 27.00
C LEU A 179 -19.66 -2.90 26.50
N TYR A 180 -20.76 -2.70 27.21
CA TYR A 180 -22.09 -3.10 26.77
C TYR A 180 -22.75 -1.91 26.05
N ASP A 181 -23.18 -2.15 24.83
CA ASP A 181 -24.12 -1.24 24.17
C ASP A 181 -25.54 -1.62 24.61
N ASN A 182 -26.13 -0.80 25.48
CA ASN A 182 -27.50 -0.99 26.05
C ASN A 182 -28.59 -0.36 25.20
N ASN A 183 -28.43 -0.28 23.89
CA ASN A 183 -29.50 0.24 23.02
C ASN A 183 -30.30 -0.88 22.38
N ASN A 184 -31.12 -1.55 23.21
CA ASN A 184 -32.32 -2.27 22.76
C ASN A 184 -33.50 -1.78 23.59
N ASN A 185 -34.22 -0.84 23.02
CA ASN A 185 -35.64 -0.63 23.20
C ASN A 185 -36.28 -0.41 21.85
#